data_c80f09540230f29cc2baeda3d357a827
#
_entry.id   c80f09540230f29cc2baeda3d357a827
#
_cell.length_a   1.000
_cell.length_b   1.000
_cell.length_c   1.000
_cell.angle_alpha   90.00
_cell.angle_beta   90.00
_cell.angle_gamma   90.00
#
_symmetry.space_group_name_H-M   'P 1'
#
loop_
_entity.id
_entity.type
_entity.pdbx_description
1 polymer ?
#
loop_
_entity_poly.entity_id
_entity_poly.type
_entity_poly.pdbx_seq_one_letter_code
_entity_poly.pdbx_strand_id
1 'polypeptide(L)'
;MASQQLRAGARPMRVTEEARTIVVKLGGSVVRSPELPAWLDAVTALSQPVIVVPGGGALADEVRACQTSLGFGDDAAHRMALLAMDQLAWAIASLRPGFAVGATEADLTAACARGTVAVWAPYALVAGRTDLEESWRLTSDSLALWLAASIGAARCYLIKSILRQSARLSAEQLARDGVVDHAFPAMLKDAGVSTFLLGRGDQQAFIAALAGPEGCGATID
;
A
#
# COMPACT_ATOMS: atom_id res chain seq x y z
N MET A 1 51.33 -32.85 -8.40
CA MET A 1 50.04 -33.30 -7.90
C MET A 1 49.43 -32.18 -7.10
N ALA A 2 48.52 -31.39 -7.72
CA ALA A 2 47.94 -30.20 -7.14
C ALA A 2 46.52 -30.54 -6.70
N SER A 3 46.23 -30.35 -5.43
CA SER A 3 44.95 -30.62 -4.77
C SER A 3 43.92 -29.56 -5.22
N GLN A 4 42.87 -30.00 -5.91
CA GLN A 4 41.66 -29.24 -6.14
C GLN A 4 40.86 -29.17 -4.83
N GLN A 5 40.86 -28.02 -4.17
CA GLN A 5 39.89 -27.73 -3.13
C GLN A 5 38.58 -27.25 -3.78
N LEU A 6 37.53 -28.04 -3.57
CA LEU A 6 36.15 -27.74 -3.93
C LEU A 6 35.71 -26.41 -3.24
N ARG A 7 35.33 -25.43 -4.03
CA ARG A 7 34.58 -24.29 -3.56
C ARG A 7 33.16 -24.75 -3.22
N ALA A 8 32.85 -24.84 -1.94
CA ALA A 8 31.49 -24.99 -1.48
C ALA A 8 30.67 -23.77 -1.93
N GLY A 9 29.79 -23.96 -2.92
CA GLY A 9 28.85 -22.96 -3.34
C GLY A 9 27.89 -22.63 -2.20
N ALA A 10 27.90 -21.39 -1.73
CA ALA A 10 26.88 -20.90 -0.82
C ALA A 10 25.51 -21.08 -1.49
N ARG A 11 24.68 -21.93 -0.91
CA ARG A 11 23.27 -22.05 -1.30
C ARG A 11 22.63 -20.68 -1.10
N PRO A 12 21.90 -20.15 -2.11
CA PRO A 12 21.15 -18.93 -1.89
C PRO A 12 20.18 -19.18 -0.73
N MET A 13 20.24 -18.31 0.28
CA MET A 13 19.32 -18.31 1.41
C MET A 13 17.92 -18.14 0.83
N ARG A 14 17.08 -19.18 0.92
CA ARG A 14 15.66 -19.04 0.58
C ARG A 14 15.07 -18.04 1.58
N VAL A 15 14.79 -16.83 1.11
CA VAL A 15 13.93 -15.90 1.84
C VAL A 15 12.60 -16.62 1.99
N THR A 16 12.23 -16.99 3.21
CA THR A 16 10.94 -17.60 3.48
C THR A 16 9.85 -16.58 3.12
N GLU A 17 8.71 -17.03 2.64
CA GLU A 17 7.58 -16.17 2.25
C GLU A 17 7.15 -15.24 3.39
N GLU A 18 7.36 -15.67 4.64
CA GLU A 18 7.14 -14.93 5.88
C GLU A 18 8.03 -13.68 6.05
N ALA A 19 9.20 -13.62 5.39
CA ALA A 19 10.13 -12.48 5.47
C ALA A 19 9.91 -11.43 4.37
N ARG A 20 8.92 -11.62 3.47
CA ARG A 20 8.66 -10.69 2.37
C ARG A 20 7.83 -9.50 2.85
N THR A 21 8.17 -8.33 2.32
CA THR A 21 7.46 -7.07 2.61
C THR A 21 5.98 -7.18 2.27
N ILE A 22 5.14 -6.60 3.10
CA ILE A 22 3.71 -6.40 2.83
C ILE A 22 3.41 -4.91 2.59
N VAL A 23 2.45 -4.64 1.70
CA VAL A 23 1.95 -3.29 1.46
C VAL A 23 0.59 -3.14 2.10
N VAL A 24 0.40 -2.08 2.87
CA VAL A 24 -0.84 -1.77 3.59
C VAL A 24 -1.34 -0.39 3.16
N LYS A 25 -2.40 -0.36 2.38
CA LYS A 25 -3.04 0.90 1.99
C LYS A 25 -4.07 1.32 3.04
N LEU A 26 -3.90 2.51 3.58
CA LEU A 26 -4.87 3.16 4.45
C LEU A 26 -5.77 4.08 3.63
N GLY A 27 -7.06 3.77 3.54
CA GLY A 27 -8.05 4.61 2.84
C GLY A 27 -8.10 6.04 3.40
N GLY A 28 -8.36 7.02 2.56
CA GLY A 28 -8.46 8.43 2.99
C GLY A 28 -9.50 8.65 4.10
N SER A 29 -10.61 7.92 4.07
CA SER A 29 -11.63 7.93 5.12
C SER A 29 -11.15 7.27 6.42
N VAL A 30 -10.26 6.25 6.34
CA VAL A 30 -9.65 5.60 7.52
C VAL A 30 -8.70 6.56 8.22
N VAL A 31 -7.91 7.32 7.47
CA VAL A 31 -6.97 8.32 8.02
C VAL A 31 -7.68 9.37 8.88
N ARG A 32 -8.95 9.67 8.59
CA ARG A 32 -9.77 10.62 9.36
C ARG A 32 -10.69 9.95 10.39
N SER A 33 -10.68 8.64 10.47
CA SER A 33 -11.56 7.90 11.38
C SER A 33 -10.96 7.75 12.79
N PRO A 34 -11.78 7.57 13.82
CA PRO A 34 -11.29 7.23 15.15
C PRO A 34 -10.59 5.86 15.21
N GLU A 35 -10.67 5.07 14.16
CA GLU A 35 -10.03 3.74 14.05
C GLU A 35 -8.55 3.82 13.63
N LEU A 36 -8.08 4.97 13.14
CA LEU A 36 -6.69 5.12 12.67
C LEU A 36 -5.66 4.67 13.73
N PRO A 37 -5.74 5.10 15.00
CA PRO A 37 -4.78 4.66 16.03
C PRO A 37 -4.70 3.14 16.15
N ALA A 38 -5.84 2.44 16.15
CA ALA A 38 -5.90 0.99 16.25
C ALA A 38 -5.29 0.29 15.02
N TRP A 39 -5.46 0.86 13.81
CA TRP A 39 -4.80 0.36 12.61
C TRP A 39 -3.28 0.57 12.63
N LEU A 40 -2.82 1.73 13.13
CA LEU A 40 -1.37 1.98 13.27
C LEU A 40 -0.75 1.03 14.32
N ASP A 41 -1.45 0.75 15.41
CA ASP A 41 -1.01 -0.22 16.42
C ASP A 41 -0.97 -1.64 15.83
N ALA A 42 -1.97 -2.01 15.03
CA ALA A 42 -2.00 -3.28 14.32
C ALA A 42 -0.81 -3.44 13.35
N VAL A 43 -0.49 -2.39 12.58
CA VAL A 43 0.67 -2.38 11.69
C VAL A 43 1.98 -2.48 12.46
N THR A 44 2.10 -1.79 13.60
CA THR A 44 3.30 -1.84 14.47
C THR A 44 3.52 -3.23 15.06
N ALA A 45 2.45 -3.98 15.32
CA ALA A 45 2.53 -5.32 15.92
C ALA A 45 3.02 -6.41 14.95
N LEU A 46 3.18 -6.08 13.66
CA LEU A 46 3.60 -7.05 12.64
C LEU A 46 5.11 -7.32 12.71
N SER A 47 5.49 -8.58 12.53
CA SER A 47 6.89 -9.00 12.44
C SER A 47 7.50 -8.83 11.05
N GLN A 48 6.66 -8.78 10.01
CA GLN A 48 7.10 -8.59 8.63
C GLN A 48 7.42 -7.12 8.35
N PRO A 49 8.33 -6.84 7.40
CA PRO A 49 8.51 -5.48 6.88
C PRO A 49 7.23 -4.93 6.27
N VAL A 50 6.85 -3.70 6.64
CA VAL A 50 5.60 -3.07 6.21
C VAL A 50 5.87 -1.76 5.51
N ILE A 51 5.20 -1.56 4.37
CA ILE A 51 5.07 -0.26 3.72
C ILE A 51 3.62 0.18 3.78
N VAL A 52 3.37 1.28 4.44
CA VAL A 52 2.05 1.94 4.50
C VAL A 52 1.91 2.89 3.33
N VAL A 53 0.80 2.78 2.60
CA VAL A 53 0.41 3.70 1.52
C VAL A 53 -0.78 4.52 1.98
N PRO A 54 -0.63 5.82 2.24
CA PRO A 54 -1.74 6.68 2.62
C PRO A 54 -2.64 6.97 1.43
N GLY A 55 -3.95 7.07 1.65
CA GLY A 55 -4.84 7.72 0.69
C GLY A 55 -4.73 9.24 0.81
N GLY A 56 -5.14 9.99 -0.23
CA GLY A 56 -5.07 11.45 -0.22
C GLY A 56 -6.06 12.15 0.74
N GLY A 57 -7.11 11.46 1.20
CA GLY A 57 -8.07 11.97 2.18
C GLY A 57 -8.65 13.34 1.81
N ALA A 58 -8.92 14.16 2.82
CA ALA A 58 -9.47 15.51 2.60
C ALA A 58 -8.57 16.42 1.77
N LEU A 59 -7.26 16.20 1.77
CA LEU A 59 -6.34 17.01 0.96
C LEU A 59 -6.56 16.74 -0.54
N ALA A 60 -6.79 15.48 -0.93
CA ALA A 60 -7.15 15.13 -2.30
C ALA A 60 -8.59 15.55 -2.66
N ASP A 61 -9.52 15.57 -1.69
CA ASP A 61 -10.87 16.11 -1.91
C ASP A 61 -10.81 17.60 -2.21
N GLU A 62 -9.93 18.35 -1.55
CA GLU A 62 -9.69 19.77 -1.86
C GLU A 62 -9.08 19.97 -3.24
N VAL A 63 -8.18 19.07 -3.68
CA VAL A 63 -7.68 19.11 -5.07
C VAL A 63 -8.82 18.98 -6.09
N ARG A 64 -9.81 18.10 -5.86
CA ARG A 64 -11.00 17.97 -6.73
C ARG A 64 -11.83 19.25 -6.74
N ALA A 65 -12.02 19.86 -5.59
CA ALA A 65 -12.74 21.12 -5.46
C ALA A 65 -12.03 22.26 -6.21
N CYS A 66 -10.72 22.37 -6.07
CA CYS A 66 -9.87 23.30 -6.80
C CYS A 66 -9.92 23.05 -8.30
N GLN A 67 -9.84 21.79 -8.74
CA GLN A 67 -9.91 21.43 -10.16
C GLN A 67 -11.24 21.89 -10.77
N THR A 68 -12.35 21.61 -10.08
CA THR A 68 -13.69 22.05 -10.51
C THR A 68 -13.77 23.58 -10.61
N SER A 69 -13.17 24.31 -9.67
CA SER A 69 -13.24 25.77 -9.58
C SER A 69 -12.30 26.47 -10.58
N LEU A 70 -11.08 25.95 -10.77
CA LEU A 70 -10.04 26.59 -11.58
C LEU A 70 -9.93 26.03 -13.00
N GLY A 71 -10.46 24.82 -13.26
CA GLY A 71 -10.53 24.22 -14.59
C GLY A 71 -9.21 23.68 -15.13
N PHE A 72 -8.24 23.29 -14.25
CA PHE A 72 -7.00 22.65 -14.69
C PHE A 72 -7.20 21.16 -15.05
N GLY A 73 -6.27 20.59 -15.83
CA GLY A 73 -6.35 19.23 -16.34
C GLY A 73 -6.10 18.13 -15.29
N ASP A 74 -6.41 16.90 -15.66
CA ASP A 74 -6.26 15.71 -14.80
C ASP A 74 -4.81 15.44 -14.42
N ASP A 75 -3.84 15.75 -15.32
CA ASP A 75 -2.41 15.60 -15.06
C ASP A 75 -1.95 16.44 -13.87
N ALA A 76 -2.37 17.71 -13.82
CA ALA A 76 -2.10 18.60 -12.71
C ALA A 76 -2.81 18.12 -11.43
N ALA A 77 -4.09 17.72 -11.54
CA ALA A 77 -4.86 17.19 -10.42
C ALA A 77 -4.23 15.92 -9.85
N HIS A 78 -3.78 14.99 -10.69
CA HIS A 78 -3.11 13.77 -10.27
C HIS A 78 -1.83 14.08 -9.48
N ARG A 79 -0.97 14.98 -9.99
CA ARG A 79 0.26 15.40 -9.29
C ARG A 79 -0.04 16.07 -7.95
N MET A 80 -1.07 16.91 -7.88
CA MET A 80 -1.51 17.51 -6.62
C MET A 80 -2.05 16.46 -5.64
N ALA A 81 -2.78 15.44 -6.13
CA ALA A 81 -3.25 14.34 -5.31
C ALA A 81 -2.10 13.47 -4.77
N LEU A 82 -1.03 13.26 -5.54
CA LEU A 82 0.20 12.62 -5.05
C LEU A 82 0.85 13.43 -3.92
N LEU A 83 0.94 14.76 -4.07
CA LEU A 83 1.45 15.64 -3.01
C LEU A 83 0.54 15.62 -1.77
N ALA A 84 -0.77 15.46 -1.94
CA ALA A 84 -1.69 15.26 -0.82
C ALA A 84 -1.40 13.96 -0.07
N MET A 85 -1.05 12.88 -0.78
CA MET A 85 -0.61 11.62 -0.17
C MET A 85 0.74 11.80 0.56
N ASP A 86 1.70 12.54 -0.01
CA ASP A 86 2.98 12.85 0.63
C ASP A 86 2.77 13.59 1.96
N GLN A 87 1.89 14.59 2.01
CA GLN A 87 1.56 15.30 3.25
C GLN A 87 0.98 14.36 4.30
N LEU A 88 0.08 13.43 3.90
CA LEU A 88 -0.48 12.45 4.82
C LEU A 88 0.55 11.40 5.25
N ALA A 89 1.55 11.09 4.42
CA ALA A 89 2.66 10.22 4.82
C ALA A 89 3.44 10.84 6.00
N TRP A 90 3.75 12.13 5.95
CA TRP A 90 4.39 12.83 7.06
C TRP A 90 3.52 12.86 8.31
N ALA A 91 2.21 13.13 8.17
CA ALA A 91 1.29 13.13 9.28
C ALA A 91 1.24 11.74 9.95
N ILE A 92 1.06 10.66 9.18
CA ILE A 92 0.98 9.30 9.71
C ILE A 92 2.29 8.89 10.38
N ALA A 93 3.44 9.17 9.75
CA ALA A 93 4.73 8.82 10.31
C ALA A 93 4.98 9.52 11.67
N SER A 94 4.46 10.73 11.86
CA SER A 94 4.58 11.46 13.14
C SER A 94 3.75 10.88 14.28
N LEU A 95 2.76 10.02 13.98
CA LEU A 95 1.82 9.48 14.99
C LEU A 95 2.38 8.29 15.75
N ARG A 96 3.44 7.65 15.28
CA ARG A 96 4.02 6.47 15.94
C ARG A 96 5.54 6.50 15.89
N PRO A 97 6.23 6.28 17.02
CA PRO A 97 7.65 5.95 17.01
C PRO A 97 7.90 4.70 16.15
N GLY A 98 9.00 4.68 15.42
CA GLY A 98 9.31 3.55 14.54
C GLY A 98 8.64 3.62 13.16
N PHE A 99 7.95 4.71 12.81
CA PHE A 99 7.51 5.00 11.46
C PHE A 99 8.44 6.01 10.80
N ALA A 100 8.70 5.85 9.50
CA ALA A 100 9.53 6.77 8.74
C ALA A 100 8.98 6.99 7.32
N VAL A 101 9.01 8.23 6.84
CA VAL A 101 8.64 8.54 5.45
C VAL A 101 9.73 8.05 4.50
N GLY A 102 9.33 7.41 3.42
CA GLY A 102 10.19 7.03 2.31
C GLY A 102 9.61 7.53 0.99
N ALA A 103 10.39 8.26 0.20
CA ALA A 103 9.98 8.78 -1.09
C ALA A 103 10.53 7.98 -2.28
N THR A 104 11.60 7.21 -2.08
CA THR A 104 12.24 6.38 -3.09
C THR A 104 12.23 4.92 -2.69
N GLU A 105 12.45 4.01 -3.65
CA GLU A 105 12.60 2.57 -3.34
C GLU A 105 13.73 2.31 -2.35
N ALA A 106 14.83 3.07 -2.45
CA ALA A 106 15.95 2.97 -1.53
C ALA A 106 15.55 3.35 -0.10
N ASP A 107 14.76 4.43 0.07
CA ASP A 107 14.26 4.85 1.39
C ASP A 107 13.35 3.79 2.00
N LEU A 108 12.41 3.26 1.21
CA LEU A 108 11.46 2.23 1.63
C LEU A 108 12.20 0.95 2.06
N THR A 109 13.14 0.50 1.23
CA THR A 109 13.97 -0.68 1.51
C THR A 109 14.82 -0.48 2.76
N ALA A 110 15.45 0.68 2.91
CA ALA A 110 16.27 1.00 4.07
C ALA A 110 15.45 1.08 5.36
N ALA A 111 14.22 1.62 5.32
CA ALA A 111 13.31 1.64 6.45
C ALA A 111 12.93 0.21 6.88
N CYS A 112 12.50 -0.61 5.92
CA CYS A 112 12.15 -2.02 6.15
C CYS A 112 13.33 -2.82 6.74
N ALA A 113 14.55 -2.62 6.22
CA ALA A 113 15.75 -3.30 6.71
C ALA A 113 16.11 -2.93 8.17
N ARG A 114 15.71 -1.75 8.63
CA ARG A 114 15.89 -1.31 10.03
C ARG A 114 14.75 -1.76 10.96
N GLY A 115 13.76 -2.53 10.48
CA GLY A 115 12.57 -2.87 11.24
C GLY A 115 11.65 -1.66 11.50
N THR A 116 11.74 -0.63 10.66
CA THR A 116 10.91 0.56 10.71
C THR A 116 9.75 0.40 9.72
N VAL A 117 8.54 0.79 10.12
CA VAL A 117 7.42 0.87 9.18
C VAL A 117 7.65 2.03 8.24
N ALA A 118 7.78 1.72 6.94
CA ALA A 118 7.90 2.75 5.92
C ALA A 118 6.53 3.34 5.60
N VAL A 119 6.40 4.66 5.54
CA VAL A 119 5.20 5.34 5.06
C VAL A 119 5.54 6.00 3.73
N TRP A 120 4.94 5.53 2.65
CA TRP A 120 5.30 5.95 1.31
C TRP A 120 4.78 7.35 0.98
N ALA A 121 5.69 8.22 0.52
CA ALA A 121 5.40 9.50 -0.12
C ALA A 121 5.55 9.32 -1.64
N PRO A 122 4.44 9.14 -2.40
CA PRO A 122 4.49 8.61 -3.76
C PRO A 122 4.99 9.56 -4.83
N TYR A 123 4.96 10.87 -4.62
CA TYR A 123 5.22 11.85 -5.67
C TYR A 123 6.53 11.60 -6.43
N ALA A 124 7.61 11.35 -5.71
CA ALA A 124 8.93 11.17 -6.32
C ALA A 124 9.05 9.94 -7.23
N LEU A 125 8.29 8.86 -6.95
CA LEU A 125 8.31 7.64 -7.74
C LEU A 125 7.26 7.61 -8.85
N VAL A 126 6.17 8.38 -8.73
CA VAL A 126 4.98 8.26 -9.59
C VAL A 126 4.85 9.42 -10.56
N ALA A 127 5.15 10.66 -10.14
CA ALA A 127 4.90 11.83 -10.99
C ALA A 127 5.68 11.76 -12.31
N GLY A 128 4.97 11.93 -13.42
CA GLY A 128 5.53 11.92 -14.77
C GLY A 128 5.84 10.53 -15.34
N ARG A 129 5.40 9.45 -14.68
CA ARG A 129 5.52 8.11 -15.25
C ARG A 129 4.58 7.94 -16.44
N THR A 130 5.09 7.34 -17.51
CA THR A 130 4.32 7.11 -18.75
C THR A 130 3.52 5.80 -18.74
N ASP A 131 3.80 4.91 -17.79
CA ASP A 131 3.12 3.62 -17.60
C ASP A 131 1.96 3.70 -16.60
N LEU A 132 1.76 4.87 -15.97
CA LEU A 132 0.65 5.13 -15.06
C LEU A 132 -0.24 6.25 -15.62
N GLU A 133 -1.55 6.06 -15.55
CA GLU A 133 -2.52 7.05 -16.00
C GLU A 133 -2.56 8.24 -15.01
N GLU A 134 -2.26 9.46 -15.47
CA GLU A 134 -2.39 10.68 -14.67
C GLU A 134 -3.85 11.17 -14.69
N SER A 135 -4.74 10.49 -13.93
CA SER A 135 -6.16 10.84 -13.81
C SER A 135 -6.75 10.36 -12.48
N TRP A 136 -7.99 10.76 -12.19
CA TRP A 136 -8.75 10.26 -11.04
C TRP A 136 -9.19 8.80 -11.17
N ARG A 137 -8.99 8.17 -12.33
CA ARG A 137 -9.27 6.75 -12.53
C ARG A 137 -8.24 5.86 -11.84
N LEU A 138 -7.02 6.40 -11.61
CA LEU A 138 -5.92 5.75 -10.91
C LEU A 138 -5.59 6.55 -9.66
N THR A 139 -5.84 5.97 -8.49
CA THR A 139 -5.61 6.61 -7.20
C THR A 139 -4.80 5.72 -6.24
N SER A 140 -4.86 6.01 -4.97
CA SER A 140 -4.04 5.32 -3.96
C SER A 140 -4.29 3.80 -3.84
N ASP A 141 -5.42 3.26 -4.30
CA ASP A 141 -5.67 1.81 -4.31
C ASP A 141 -4.81 1.13 -5.38
N SER A 142 -4.89 1.62 -6.60
CA SER A 142 -4.06 1.17 -7.73
C SER A 142 -2.58 1.44 -7.49
N LEU A 143 -2.22 2.58 -6.91
CA LEU A 143 -0.82 2.90 -6.57
C LEU A 143 -0.24 1.95 -5.53
N ALA A 144 -1.02 1.54 -4.53
CA ALA A 144 -0.57 0.55 -3.54
C ALA A 144 -0.32 -0.81 -4.19
N LEU A 145 -1.18 -1.22 -5.11
CA LEU A 145 -1.03 -2.45 -5.86
C LEU A 145 0.17 -2.40 -6.81
N TRP A 146 0.35 -1.27 -7.51
CA TRP A 146 1.52 -1.03 -8.36
C TRP A 146 2.82 -1.11 -7.56
N LEU A 147 2.88 -0.45 -6.40
CA LEU A 147 4.05 -0.52 -5.53
C LEU A 147 4.30 -1.97 -5.08
N ALA A 148 3.26 -2.67 -4.64
CA ALA A 148 3.37 -4.05 -4.18
C ALA A 148 3.92 -4.98 -5.26
N ALA A 149 3.46 -4.83 -6.51
CA ALA A 149 3.97 -5.58 -7.66
C ALA A 149 5.42 -5.22 -7.97
N SER A 150 5.75 -3.92 -7.98
CA SER A 150 7.09 -3.41 -8.32
C SER A 150 8.18 -3.92 -7.36
N ILE A 151 7.89 -4.00 -6.06
CA ILE A 151 8.85 -4.48 -5.05
C ILE A 151 8.77 -5.99 -4.79
N GLY A 152 7.88 -6.71 -5.47
CA GLY A 152 7.63 -8.12 -5.24
C GLY A 152 7.12 -8.43 -3.83
N ALA A 153 6.20 -7.61 -3.33
CA ALA A 153 5.58 -7.78 -2.01
C ALA A 153 4.88 -9.14 -1.89
N ALA A 154 4.82 -9.69 -0.69
CA ALA A 154 4.08 -10.92 -0.44
C ALA A 154 2.57 -10.72 -0.60
N ARG A 155 2.07 -9.58 -0.11
CA ARG A 155 0.64 -9.28 -0.06
C ARG A 155 0.40 -7.78 -0.11
N CYS A 156 -0.79 -7.41 -0.64
CA CYS A 156 -1.31 -6.05 -0.59
C CYS A 156 -2.63 -6.05 0.21
N TYR A 157 -2.74 -5.19 1.21
CA TYR A 157 -3.94 -5.02 2.02
C TYR A 157 -4.55 -3.65 1.78
N LEU A 158 -5.82 -3.60 1.43
CA LEU A 158 -6.59 -2.37 1.32
C LEU A 158 -7.48 -2.21 2.56
N ILE A 159 -7.17 -1.25 3.41
CA ILE A 159 -7.98 -0.94 4.60
C ILE A 159 -8.97 0.18 4.25
N LYS A 160 -10.25 -0.11 4.40
CA LYS A 160 -11.37 0.79 4.05
C LYS A 160 -12.32 0.98 5.24
N SER A 161 -12.99 2.13 5.32
CA SER A 161 -14.00 2.42 6.35
C SER A 161 -15.36 1.80 6.01
N ILE A 162 -15.39 0.53 5.63
CA ILE A 162 -16.60 -0.23 5.30
C ILE A 162 -16.74 -1.45 6.20
N LEU A 163 -17.95 -1.99 6.30
CA LEU A 163 -18.18 -3.30 6.90
C LEU A 163 -18.00 -4.36 5.83
N ARG A 164 -17.14 -5.33 6.09
CA ARG A 164 -16.89 -6.45 5.19
C ARG A 164 -18.05 -7.46 5.28
N GLN A 165 -18.62 -7.81 4.13
CA GLN A 165 -19.80 -8.69 4.05
C GLN A 165 -19.49 -10.08 3.48
N SER A 166 -18.31 -10.28 2.86
CA SER A 166 -17.96 -11.52 2.18
C SER A 166 -16.49 -11.85 2.36
N ALA A 167 -16.13 -13.12 2.19
CA ALA A 167 -14.75 -13.60 2.19
C ALA A 167 -14.05 -13.44 0.82
N ARG A 168 -14.84 -13.29 -0.26
CA ARG A 168 -14.35 -13.04 -1.62
C ARG A 168 -15.11 -11.88 -2.24
N LEU A 169 -14.42 -11.01 -2.95
CA LEU A 169 -14.97 -9.80 -3.57
C LEU A 169 -14.42 -9.64 -4.98
N SER A 170 -15.29 -9.34 -5.93
CA SER A 170 -14.88 -9.00 -7.29
C SER A 170 -14.31 -7.58 -7.35
N ALA A 171 -13.12 -7.43 -7.93
CA ALA A 171 -12.49 -6.13 -8.14
C ALA A 171 -13.37 -5.21 -9.00
N GLU A 172 -14.02 -5.76 -10.04
CA GLU A 172 -14.93 -5.01 -10.90
C GLU A 172 -16.16 -4.52 -10.13
N GLN A 173 -16.71 -5.34 -9.21
CA GLN A 173 -17.83 -4.90 -8.37
C GLN A 173 -17.39 -3.81 -7.41
N LEU A 174 -16.22 -3.96 -6.76
CA LEU A 174 -15.66 -2.94 -5.87
C LEU A 174 -15.42 -1.61 -6.58
N ALA A 175 -14.97 -1.65 -7.84
CA ALA A 175 -14.79 -0.44 -8.65
C ALA A 175 -16.12 0.21 -9.02
N ARG A 176 -17.15 -0.59 -9.42
CA ARG A 176 -18.51 -0.06 -9.68
C ARG A 176 -19.13 0.60 -8.45
N ASP A 177 -18.87 0.04 -7.27
CA ASP A 177 -19.41 0.52 -5.99
C ASP A 177 -18.55 1.68 -5.42
N GLY A 178 -17.48 2.10 -6.11
CA GLY A 178 -16.59 3.19 -5.68
C GLY A 178 -15.75 2.84 -4.44
N VAL A 179 -15.61 1.54 -4.12
CA VAL A 179 -14.77 1.07 -3.00
C VAL A 179 -13.30 1.11 -3.38
N VAL A 180 -12.97 0.76 -4.62
CA VAL A 180 -11.63 0.94 -5.21
C VAL A 180 -11.72 1.83 -6.45
N ASP A 181 -10.59 2.36 -6.91
CA ASP A 181 -10.56 3.18 -8.11
C ASP A 181 -10.75 2.37 -9.40
N HIS A 182 -11.06 3.07 -10.50
CA HIS A 182 -11.44 2.43 -11.77
C HIS A 182 -10.30 1.67 -12.46
N ALA A 183 -9.03 2.03 -12.21
CA ALA A 183 -7.88 1.33 -12.79
C ALA A 183 -7.56 0.02 -12.05
N PHE A 184 -7.99 -0.11 -10.80
CA PHE A 184 -7.65 -1.21 -9.91
C PHE A 184 -7.93 -2.61 -10.48
N PRO A 185 -9.11 -2.91 -11.08
CA PRO A 185 -9.39 -4.26 -11.57
C PRO A 185 -8.44 -4.71 -12.70
N ALA A 186 -8.09 -3.79 -13.60
CA ALA A 186 -7.15 -4.11 -14.68
C ALA A 186 -5.74 -4.36 -14.11
N MET A 187 -5.29 -3.51 -13.20
CA MET A 187 -3.97 -3.64 -12.58
C MET A 187 -3.85 -4.90 -11.72
N LEU A 188 -4.94 -5.31 -11.04
CA LEU A 188 -4.95 -6.52 -10.21
C LEU A 188 -4.64 -7.78 -11.04
N LYS A 189 -5.16 -7.88 -12.25
CA LYS A 189 -4.94 -9.02 -13.16
C LYS A 189 -3.46 -9.23 -13.48
N ASP A 190 -2.71 -8.15 -13.59
CA ASP A 190 -1.30 -8.16 -13.99
C ASP A 190 -0.33 -8.11 -12.80
N ALA A 191 -0.83 -7.76 -11.60
CA ALA A 191 0.03 -7.50 -10.45
C ALA A 191 0.73 -8.74 -9.88
N GLY A 192 0.14 -9.93 -9.99
CA GLY A 192 0.67 -11.16 -9.42
C GLY A 192 0.84 -11.14 -7.89
N VAL A 193 0.11 -10.26 -7.19
CA VAL A 193 0.19 -10.06 -5.74
C VAL A 193 -1.16 -10.42 -5.11
N SER A 194 -1.14 -11.30 -4.12
CA SER A 194 -2.35 -11.62 -3.34
C SER A 194 -2.87 -10.36 -2.64
N THR A 195 -4.11 -9.98 -2.95
CA THR A 195 -4.69 -8.72 -2.49
C THR A 195 -5.94 -8.96 -1.65
N PHE A 196 -6.04 -8.25 -0.53
CA PHE A 196 -7.08 -8.43 0.47
C PHE A 196 -7.73 -7.09 0.84
N LEU A 197 -9.03 -7.13 1.11
CA LEU A 197 -9.77 -6.02 1.67
C LEU A 197 -10.00 -6.25 3.17
N LEU A 198 -9.69 -5.24 3.97
CA LEU A 198 -9.98 -5.16 5.38
C LEU A 198 -10.95 -4.02 5.65
N GLY A 199 -11.88 -4.24 6.56
CA GLY A 199 -12.90 -3.29 6.95
C GLY A 199 -12.82 -2.91 8.42
N ARG A 200 -13.88 -2.25 8.90
CA ARG A 200 -14.01 -1.88 10.32
C ARG A 200 -14.00 -3.11 11.21
N GLY A 201 -13.22 -3.06 12.29
CA GLY A 201 -13.14 -4.13 13.28
C GLY A 201 -12.19 -5.28 12.92
N ASP A 202 -11.56 -5.28 11.74
CA ASP A 202 -10.67 -6.36 11.30
C ASP A 202 -9.24 -6.27 11.89
N GLN A 203 -8.93 -5.30 12.76
CA GLN A 203 -7.56 -5.07 13.28
C GLN A 203 -6.98 -6.30 13.99
N GLN A 204 -7.76 -6.95 14.87
CA GLN A 204 -7.30 -8.13 15.60
C GLN A 204 -7.13 -9.34 14.67
N ALA A 205 -8.03 -9.53 13.71
CA ALA A 205 -7.91 -10.56 12.69
C ALA A 205 -6.68 -10.34 11.80
N PHE A 206 -6.35 -9.08 11.50
CA PHE A 206 -5.16 -8.70 10.73
C PHE A 206 -3.87 -9.10 11.47
N ILE A 207 -3.76 -8.77 12.76
CA ILE A 207 -2.60 -9.15 13.58
C ILE A 207 -2.47 -10.68 13.66
N ALA A 208 -3.56 -11.39 13.95
CA ALA A 208 -3.56 -12.83 14.13
C ALA A 208 -3.19 -13.62 12.85
N ALA A 209 -3.69 -13.17 11.69
CA ALA A 209 -3.49 -13.90 10.43
C ALA A 209 -2.11 -13.72 9.82
N LEU A 210 -1.37 -12.68 10.22
CA LEU A 210 0.01 -12.49 9.74
C LEU A 210 1.03 -13.38 10.48
N ALA A 211 0.60 -14.07 11.52
CA ALA A 211 1.37 -15.19 12.12
C ALA A 211 1.31 -16.47 11.28
N GLY A 212 0.52 -16.51 10.17
CA GLY A 212 0.33 -17.68 9.31
C GLY A 212 0.56 -17.40 7.82
N PRO A 213 0.65 -18.46 6.99
CA PRO A 213 0.86 -18.35 5.55
C PRO A 213 -0.35 -17.79 4.80
N GLU A 214 -1.52 -17.84 5.40
CA GLU A 214 -2.77 -17.36 4.78
C GLU A 214 -2.98 -15.88 5.09
N GLY A 215 -3.44 -15.10 4.09
CA GLY A 215 -3.84 -13.72 4.28
C GLY A 215 -5.12 -13.61 5.12
N CYS A 216 -5.46 -12.41 5.57
CA CYS A 216 -6.72 -12.14 6.26
C CYS A 216 -7.57 -11.13 5.49
N GLY A 217 -8.84 -11.07 5.83
CA GLY A 217 -9.78 -10.20 5.16
C GLY A 217 -10.52 -10.90 4.01
N ALA A 218 -11.13 -10.13 3.13
CA ALA A 218 -11.72 -10.65 1.90
C ALA A 218 -10.67 -10.64 0.78
N THR A 219 -10.48 -11.79 0.12
CA THR A 219 -9.67 -11.87 -1.11
C THR A 219 -10.36 -11.07 -2.20
N ILE A 220 -9.60 -10.26 -2.94
CA ILE A 220 -10.07 -9.54 -4.12
C ILE A 220 -9.61 -10.32 -5.36
N ASP A 221 -10.56 -10.71 -6.20
CA ASP A 221 -10.35 -11.45 -7.45
C ASP A 221 -10.67 -10.58 -8.67
#